data_7144c5f8e1778395c3b3ee077e2bb645
#
_entry.id   7144c5f8e1778395c3b3ee077e2bb645
#
_cell.length_a   1.000
_cell.length_b   1.000
_cell.length_c   1.000
_cell.angle_alpha   90.00
_cell.angle_beta   90.00
_cell.angle_gamma   90.00
#
_symmetry.space_group_name_H-M   'P 1'
#
loop_
_entity.id
_entity.type
_entity.pdbx_description
1 polymer ?
#
loop_
_entity_poly.entity_id
_entity_poly.type
_entity_poly.pdbx_seq_one_letter_code
_entity_poly.pdbx_strand_id
1 'polypeptide(L)'
;MNLFIDSNLKSDENSLYLLSDLQELEHTSLGSDQKGFIKKHFNDKSRNFFSFNMYTYYLCVQFVSKENNPENLEKLRKNGSDLNRFCEKEEIDRIIVIPLSMMDFLTLAYLEGAILSSYRYRKHQRTEENKVLLNDIAVRASDISQDQLKKLSNLEEATRYTKDFVNDPPNTLTATT
;
A
#
# COMPACT_ATOMS: atom_id res chain seq x y z
N MET A 1 -6.62 8.57 -4.56
CA MET A 1 -5.77 7.41 -4.91
C MET A 1 -6.59 6.40 -5.69
N ASN A 2 -6.06 5.83 -6.78
CA ASN A 2 -6.79 4.86 -7.59
C ASN A 2 -6.37 3.43 -7.23
N LEU A 3 -7.35 2.53 -7.11
CA LEU A 3 -7.13 1.08 -6.95
C LEU A 3 -7.69 0.34 -8.16
N PHE A 4 -6.90 -0.53 -8.76
CA PHE A 4 -7.33 -1.33 -9.90
C PHE A 4 -6.57 -2.64 -10.04
N ILE A 5 -7.17 -3.59 -10.75
CA ILE A 5 -6.51 -4.86 -11.06
C ILE A 5 -5.63 -4.65 -12.29
N ASP A 6 -4.37 -5.07 -12.20
CA ASP A 6 -3.44 -5.09 -13.33
C ASP A 6 -3.07 -6.53 -13.67
N SER A 7 -3.42 -6.97 -14.86
CA SER A 7 -3.07 -8.29 -15.39
C SER A 7 -1.81 -8.31 -16.26
N ASN A 8 -1.25 -7.14 -16.58
CA ASN A 8 -0.11 -7.01 -17.49
C ASN A 8 1.21 -7.08 -16.70
N LEU A 9 2.07 -8.02 -17.08
CA LEU A 9 3.45 -8.11 -16.58
C LEU A 9 4.34 -7.19 -17.42
N LYS A 10 4.72 -6.04 -16.85
CA LYS A 10 5.88 -5.30 -17.31
C LYS A 10 7.03 -5.57 -16.37
N SER A 11 8.25 -5.68 -16.89
CA SER A 11 9.43 -6.11 -16.12
C SER A 11 9.99 -5.02 -15.20
N ASP A 12 9.71 -3.73 -15.48
CA ASP A 12 10.42 -2.59 -14.91
C ASP A 12 9.45 -1.63 -14.22
N GLU A 13 8.61 -2.15 -13.31
CA GLU A 13 7.63 -1.37 -12.54
C GLU A 13 7.86 -1.53 -11.04
N ASN A 14 7.60 -0.47 -10.28
CA ASN A 14 7.63 -0.53 -8.83
C ASN A 14 6.69 -1.63 -8.33
N SER A 15 7.23 -2.60 -7.62
CA SER A 15 6.47 -3.78 -7.21
C SER A 15 6.71 -4.11 -5.75
N LEU A 16 5.65 -4.51 -5.06
CA LEU A 16 5.67 -5.02 -3.69
C LEU A 16 5.11 -6.44 -3.66
N TYR A 17 5.91 -7.40 -3.28
CA TYR A 17 5.49 -8.75 -2.97
C TYR A 17 5.08 -8.85 -1.50
N LEU A 18 3.88 -9.33 -1.22
CA LEU A 18 3.42 -9.70 0.12
C LEU A 18 3.58 -11.20 0.28
N LEU A 19 4.47 -11.60 1.18
CA LEU A 19 4.85 -12.99 1.43
C LEU A 19 4.48 -13.41 2.84
N SER A 20 4.20 -14.68 3.04
CA SER A 20 3.98 -15.24 4.38
C SER A 20 5.19 -16.00 4.91
N ASP A 21 6.04 -16.52 4.03
CA ASP A 21 7.23 -17.27 4.41
C ASP A 21 8.38 -17.07 3.41
N LEU A 22 9.57 -17.54 3.80
CA LEU A 22 10.77 -17.43 2.98
C LEU A 22 10.76 -18.29 1.71
N GLN A 23 9.93 -19.32 1.64
CA GLN A 23 9.86 -20.21 0.47
C GLN A 23 9.17 -19.47 -0.70
N GLU A 24 8.23 -18.60 -0.41
CA GLU A 24 7.54 -17.79 -1.41
C GLU A 24 8.47 -16.81 -2.16
N LEU A 25 9.67 -16.54 -1.63
CA LEU A 25 10.70 -15.76 -2.35
C LEU A 25 11.05 -16.34 -3.72
N GLU A 26 10.93 -17.66 -3.89
CA GLU A 26 11.23 -18.31 -5.18
C GLU A 26 10.25 -17.93 -6.29
N HIS A 27 9.06 -17.47 -5.93
CA HIS A 27 8.02 -17.00 -6.86
C HIS A 27 8.08 -15.49 -7.16
N THR A 28 9.11 -14.81 -6.66
CA THR A 28 9.33 -13.37 -6.92
C THR A 28 10.31 -13.17 -8.07
N SER A 29 10.28 -11.98 -8.67
CA SER A 29 11.24 -11.57 -9.71
C SER A 29 12.62 -11.15 -9.17
N LEU A 30 12.87 -11.34 -7.85
CA LEU A 30 14.14 -11.02 -7.22
C LEU A 30 15.28 -11.92 -7.71
N GLY A 31 16.46 -11.34 -7.89
CA GLY A 31 17.68 -12.09 -8.18
C GLY A 31 18.20 -12.89 -6.99
N SER A 32 19.14 -13.82 -7.25
CA SER A 32 19.74 -14.69 -6.23
C SER A 32 20.35 -13.94 -5.06
N ASP A 33 21.06 -12.85 -5.34
CA ASP A 33 21.74 -12.05 -4.31
C ASP A 33 20.74 -11.34 -3.40
N GLN A 34 19.66 -10.81 -3.96
CA GLN A 34 18.58 -10.16 -3.20
C GLN A 34 17.85 -11.18 -2.32
N LYS A 35 17.54 -12.36 -2.85
CA LYS A 35 16.95 -13.47 -2.08
C LYS A 35 17.88 -13.94 -0.96
N GLY A 36 19.17 -14.07 -1.25
CA GLY A 36 20.20 -14.40 -0.26
C GLY A 36 20.30 -13.34 0.85
N PHE A 37 20.26 -12.08 0.49
CA PHE A 37 20.25 -10.96 1.46
C PHE A 37 19.01 -11.02 2.36
N ILE A 38 17.82 -11.24 1.79
CA ILE A 38 16.59 -11.34 2.58
C ILE A 38 16.67 -12.52 3.54
N LYS A 39 17.04 -13.73 3.06
CA LYS A 39 17.17 -14.93 3.90
C LYS A 39 18.10 -14.73 5.09
N LYS A 40 19.19 -13.97 4.90
CA LYS A 40 20.17 -13.67 5.96
C LYS A 40 19.66 -12.66 6.99
N HIS A 41 18.84 -11.68 6.57
CA HIS A 41 18.49 -10.52 7.38
C HIS A 41 17.03 -10.49 7.83
N PHE A 42 16.22 -11.45 7.38
CA PHE A 42 14.82 -11.53 7.79
C PHE A 42 14.72 -11.82 9.30
N ASN A 43 13.89 -11.03 9.95
CA ASN A 43 13.47 -11.25 11.33
C ASN A 43 12.03 -10.74 11.45
N ASP A 44 11.09 -11.64 11.67
CA ASP A 44 9.65 -11.35 11.71
C ASP A 44 9.28 -10.27 12.74
N LYS A 45 10.01 -10.15 13.83
CA LYS A 45 9.74 -9.15 14.89
C LYS A 45 10.33 -7.77 14.59
N SER A 46 11.41 -7.67 13.83
CA SER A 46 12.16 -6.40 13.69
C SER A 46 12.44 -5.99 12.26
N ARG A 47 12.46 -6.93 11.31
CA ARG A 47 12.79 -6.66 9.91
C ARG A 47 12.01 -7.57 8.98
N ASN A 48 10.83 -7.14 8.62
CA ASN A 48 9.91 -7.83 7.71
C ASN A 48 9.67 -7.09 6.38
N PHE A 49 10.26 -5.90 6.19
CA PHE A 49 10.19 -5.14 4.95
C PHE A 49 11.59 -4.96 4.35
N PHE A 50 11.71 -5.20 3.05
CA PHE A 50 12.94 -5.05 2.26
C PHE A 50 12.61 -4.30 0.98
N SER A 51 13.45 -3.34 0.61
CA SER A 51 13.35 -2.59 -0.64
C SER A 51 14.69 -2.60 -1.36
N PHE A 52 14.66 -2.80 -2.66
CA PHE A 52 15.82 -2.79 -3.56
C PHE A 52 15.57 -1.75 -4.64
N ASN A 53 16.43 -0.73 -4.68
CA ASN A 53 16.43 0.26 -5.75
C ASN A 53 17.13 -0.32 -6.98
N MET A 54 16.37 -0.46 -8.08
CA MET A 54 16.84 -0.97 -9.38
C MET A 54 17.14 0.17 -10.37
N TYR A 55 17.45 1.37 -9.85
CA TYR A 55 17.68 2.63 -10.54
C TYR A 55 16.42 3.25 -11.15
N THR A 56 15.66 2.52 -11.93
CA THR A 56 14.44 2.99 -12.63
C THR A 56 13.14 2.59 -11.92
N TYR A 57 13.21 1.61 -11.02
CA TYR A 57 12.07 1.10 -10.25
C TYR A 57 12.53 0.47 -8.94
N TYR A 58 11.59 0.21 -8.04
CA TYR A 58 11.82 -0.50 -6.78
C TYR A 58 11.21 -1.89 -6.79
N LEU A 59 11.97 -2.87 -6.31
CA LEU A 59 11.46 -4.18 -5.92
C LEU A 59 11.38 -4.26 -4.40
N CYS A 60 10.18 -4.42 -3.88
CA CYS A 60 9.93 -4.49 -2.45
C CYS A 60 9.36 -5.85 -2.07
N VAL A 61 9.69 -6.29 -0.86
CA VAL A 61 9.15 -7.50 -0.23
C VAL A 61 8.72 -7.16 1.18
N GLN A 62 7.53 -7.57 1.55
CA GLN A 62 7.05 -7.50 2.93
C GLN A 62 6.50 -8.83 3.39
N PHE A 63 7.02 -9.32 4.51
CA PHE A 63 6.50 -10.51 5.16
C PHE A 63 5.33 -10.15 6.06
N VAL A 64 4.24 -10.89 5.93
CA VAL A 64 2.99 -10.67 6.63
C VAL A 64 2.42 -11.98 7.16
N SER A 65 1.74 -11.94 8.30
CA SER A 65 1.06 -13.12 8.84
C SER A 65 -0.23 -13.42 8.09
N LYS A 66 -0.57 -14.70 7.95
CA LYS A 66 -1.85 -15.19 7.39
C LYS A 66 -2.94 -15.39 8.45
N GLU A 67 -2.67 -15.07 9.70
CA GLU A 67 -3.65 -15.25 10.77
C GLU A 67 -4.89 -14.37 10.57
N ASN A 68 -6.05 -14.99 10.72
CA ASN A 68 -7.33 -14.27 10.68
C ASN A 68 -7.75 -13.87 12.10
N ASN A 69 -7.14 -12.82 12.61
CA ASN A 69 -7.49 -12.23 13.89
C ASN A 69 -7.44 -10.68 13.81
N PRO A 70 -8.16 -9.97 14.70
CA PRO A 70 -8.22 -8.51 14.67
C PRO A 70 -6.85 -7.83 14.80
N GLU A 71 -5.94 -8.40 15.58
CA GLU A 71 -4.60 -7.87 15.80
C GLU A 71 -3.77 -7.89 14.50
N ASN A 72 -3.82 -9.00 13.76
CA ASN A 72 -3.14 -9.12 12.48
C ASN A 72 -3.74 -8.19 11.41
N LEU A 73 -5.07 -8.06 11.37
CA LEU A 73 -5.72 -7.13 10.45
C LEU A 73 -5.27 -5.68 10.68
N GLU A 74 -5.15 -5.28 11.95
CA GLU A 74 -4.65 -3.93 12.29
C GLU A 74 -3.16 -3.78 11.95
N LYS A 75 -2.35 -4.81 12.16
CA LYS A 75 -0.94 -4.84 11.73
C LYS A 75 -0.81 -4.70 10.21
N LEU A 76 -1.70 -5.36 9.45
CA LEU A 76 -1.73 -5.23 7.99
C LEU A 76 -2.10 -3.82 7.54
N ARG A 77 -3.11 -3.17 8.16
CA ARG A 77 -3.44 -1.77 7.89
C ARG A 77 -2.27 -0.85 8.17
N LYS A 78 -1.57 -1.06 9.29
CA LYS A 78 -0.36 -0.30 9.62
C LYS A 78 0.74 -0.49 8.59
N ASN A 79 0.99 -1.72 8.15
CA ASN A 79 1.95 -2.02 7.10
C ASN A 79 1.60 -1.32 5.78
N GLY A 80 0.31 -1.28 5.41
CA GLY A 80 -0.16 -0.51 4.25
C GLY A 80 0.09 0.99 4.38
N SER A 81 -0.12 1.55 5.58
CA SER A 81 0.22 2.95 5.87
C SER A 81 1.74 3.21 5.76
N ASP A 82 2.56 2.26 6.20
CA ASP A 82 4.02 2.36 6.11
C ASP A 82 4.50 2.29 4.64
N LEU A 83 3.84 1.48 3.80
CA LEU A 83 4.07 1.47 2.35
C LEU A 83 3.82 2.86 1.73
N ASN A 84 2.71 3.50 2.07
CA ASN A 84 2.42 4.83 1.54
C ASN A 84 3.52 5.83 1.91
N ARG A 85 3.98 5.82 3.17
CA ARG A 85 5.10 6.67 3.61
C ARG A 85 6.42 6.35 2.88
N PHE A 86 6.68 5.08 2.62
CA PHE A 86 7.83 4.66 1.83
C PHE A 86 7.75 5.21 0.40
N CYS A 87 6.59 5.04 -0.26
CA CYS A 87 6.38 5.55 -1.62
C CYS A 87 6.53 7.07 -1.70
N GLU A 88 5.99 7.83 -0.72
CA GLU A 88 6.16 9.28 -0.66
C GLU A 88 7.63 9.69 -0.48
N LYS A 89 8.39 8.96 0.33
CA LYS A 89 9.81 9.23 0.59
C LYS A 89 10.69 8.96 -0.63
N GLU A 90 10.40 7.89 -1.36
CA GLU A 90 11.16 7.47 -2.54
C GLU A 90 10.56 8.01 -3.86
N GLU A 91 9.60 8.95 -3.77
CA GLU A 91 8.94 9.63 -4.90
C GLU A 91 8.27 8.65 -5.89
N ILE A 92 7.64 7.61 -5.36
CA ILE A 92 6.91 6.59 -6.11
C ILE A 92 5.45 7.01 -6.24
N ASP A 93 4.99 7.28 -7.44
CA ASP A 93 3.60 7.66 -7.76
C ASP A 93 2.69 6.46 -8.06
N ARG A 94 3.27 5.35 -8.48
CA ARG A 94 2.57 4.09 -8.78
C ARG A 94 3.34 2.89 -8.27
N ILE A 95 2.62 1.92 -7.66
CA ILE A 95 3.18 0.64 -7.22
C ILE A 95 2.22 -0.51 -7.51
N ILE A 96 2.77 -1.68 -7.82
CA ILE A 96 2.01 -2.92 -8.01
C ILE A 96 2.14 -3.77 -6.75
N VAL A 97 1.03 -4.09 -6.12
CA VAL A 97 0.97 -5.01 -4.97
C VAL A 97 0.66 -6.42 -5.47
N ILE A 98 1.54 -7.36 -5.16
CA ILE A 98 1.49 -8.75 -5.59
C ILE A 98 1.43 -9.65 -4.35
N PRO A 99 0.24 -9.99 -3.86
CA PRO A 99 0.11 -10.94 -2.76
C PRO A 99 0.38 -12.36 -3.26
N LEU A 100 1.27 -13.08 -2.57
CA LEU A 100 1.50 -14.49 -2.81
C LEU A 100 0.85 -15.31 -1.69
N SER A 101 -0.01 -16.26 -2.08
CA SER A 101 -0.69 -17.18 -1.15
C SER A 101 -1.44 -16.48 0.01
N MET A 102 -1.89 -15.24 -0.17
CA MET A 102 -2.70 -14.50 0.81
C MET A 102 -4.20 -14.62 0.48
N MET A 103 -5.02 -14.67 1.51
CA MET A 103 -6.46 -14.55 1.36
C MET A 103 -6.85 -13.10 0.98
N ASP A 104 -7.89 -12.94 0.17
CA ASP A 104 -8.36 -11.65 -0.35
C ASP A 104 -8.60 -10.61 0.75
N PHE A 105 -9.27 -10.98 1.84
CA PHE A 105 -9.58 -10.06 2.94
C PHE A 105 -8.34 -9.52 3.69
N LEU A 106 -7.25 -10.31 3.76
CA LEU A 106 -5.98 -9.86 4.34
C LEU A 106 -5.30 -8.82 3.43
N THR A 107 -5.31 -9.08 2.12
CA THR A 107 -4.81 -8.13 1.13
C THR A 107 -5.65 -6.85 1.13
N LEU A 108 -6.98 -6.96 1.22
CA LEU A 108 -7.87 -5.80 1.31
C LEU A 108 -7.60 -4.97 2.58
N ALA A 109 -7.33 -5.60 3.73
CA ALA A 109 -6.96 -4.88 4.95
C ALA A 109 -5.63 -4.12 4.78
N TYR A 110 -4.66 -4.70 4.08
CA TYR A 110 -3.40 -4.03 3.75
C TYR A 110 -3.65 -2.79 2.86
N LEU A 111 -4.42 -2.96 1.79
CA LEU A 111 -4.77 -1.88 0.86
C LEU A 111 -5.60 -0.77 1.55
N GLU A 112 -6.52 -1.14 2.46
CA GLU A 112 -7.28 -0.19 3.28
C GLU A 112 -6.35 0.74 4.05
N GLY A 113 -5.33 0.19 4.70
CA GLY A 113 -4.32 0.98 5.41
C GLY A 113 -3.55 1.93 4.49
N ALA A 114 -3.17 1.46 3.30
CA ALA A 114 -2.46 2.27 2.31
C ALA A 114 -3.30 3.47 1.83
N ILE A 115 -4.57 3.23 1.44
CA ILE A 115 -5.41 4.31 0.90
C ILE A 115 -5.90 5.27 1.99
N LEU A 116 -6.26 4.79 3.18
CA LEU A 116 -6.72 5.67 4.28
C LEU A 116 -5.60 6.57 4.82
N SER A 117 -4.34 6.14 4.69
CA SER A 117 -3.18 6.94 5.10
C SER A 117 -2.77 8.01 4.08
N SER A 118 -3.30 7.95 2.86
CA SER A 118 -3.00 8.94 1.82
C SER A 118 -3.67 10.29 2.03
N TYR A 119 -4.65 10.36 2.93
CA TYR A 119 -5.38 11.60 3.21
C TYR A 119 -4.45 12.72 3.66
N ARG A 120 -4.57 13.86 3.00
CA ARG A 120 -3.90 15.13 3.35
C ARG A 120 -4.92 16.25 3.27
N TYR A 121 -5.09 16.97 4.38
CA TYR A 121 -5.93 18.18 4.38
C TYR A 121 -5.13 19.35 3.80
N ARG A 122 -5.52 19.82 2.60
CA ARG A 122 -4.78 20.85 1.86
C ARG A 122 -5.58 22.15 1.63
N LYS A 123 -6.84 22.20 2.03
CA LYS A 123 -7.82 23.25 1.67
C LYS A 123 -7.39 24.68 2.03
N HIS A 124 -6.51 24.84 3.04
CA HIS A 124 -6.04 26.15 3.52
C HIS A 124 -4.50 26.29 3.52
N GLN A 125 -3.79 25.41 2.85
CA GLN A 125 -2.33 25.52 2.74
C GLN A 125 -1.97 26.56 1.67
N ARG A 126 -1.11 27.54 2.03
CA ARG A 126 -0.65 28.60 1.12
C ARG A 126 0.45 28.18 0.14
N THR A 127 1.14 27.10 0.39
CA THR A 127 2.22 26.56 -0.43
C THR A 127 1.92 25.13 -0.80
N GLU A 128 1.80 24.85 -2.10
CA GLU A 128 1.85 23.47 -2.59
C GLU A 128 3.27 22.98 -2.43
N GLU A 129 3.52 22.08 -1.49
CA GLU A 129 4.71 21.26 -1.54
C GLU A 129 4.58 20.33 -2.76
N ASN A 130 5.49 20.47 -3.75
CA ASN A 130 5.60 19.58 -4.91
C ASN A 130 6.14 18.21 -4.48
N LYS A 131 5.44 17.52 -3.58
CA LYS A 131 5.76 16.13 -3.22
C LYS A 131 5.05 15.19 -4.16
N VAL A 132 5.80 14.27 -4.73
CA VAL A 132 5.22 13.11 -5.42
C VAL A 132 4.45 12.30 -4.37
N LEU A 133 3.19 12.05 -4.66
CA LEU A 133 2.31 11.24 -3.83
C LEU A 133 2.03 9.93 -4.56
N LEU A 134 1.82 8.87 -3.80
CA LEU A 134 1.32 7.62 -4.33
C LEU A 134 -0.12 7.83 -4.84
N ASN A 135 -0.31 7.81 -6.15
CA ASN A 135 -1.58 8.04 -6.83
C ASN A 135 -2.27 6.74 -7.22
N ASP A 136 -1.50 5.74 -7.60
CA ASP A 136 -2.00 4.50 -8.18
C ASP A 136 -1.44 3.28 -7.45
N ILE A 137 -2.34 2.42 -6.98
CA ILE A 137 -2.00 1.07 -6.51
C ILE A 137 -2.68 0.08 -7.45
N ALA A 138 -1.88 -0.62 -8.23
CA ALA A 138 -2.33 -1.75 -9.02
C ALA A 138 -2.24 -3.02 -8.18
N VAL A 139 -3.21 -3.91 -8.29
CA VAL A 139 -3.23 -5.18 -7.54
C VAL A 139 -3.17 -6.34 -8.52
N ARG A 140 -2.22 -7.23 -8.31
CA ARG A 140 -2.08 -8.46 -9.11
C ARG A 140 -2.40 -9.67 -8.25
N ALA A 141 -3.70 -9.94 -8.13
CA ALA A 141 -4.23 -11.08 -7.39
C ALA A 141 -5.39 -11.70 -8.17
N SER A 142 -5.46 -13.03 -8.22
CA SER A 142 -6.54 -13.76 -8.89
C SER A 142 -7.86 -13.69 -8.12
N ASP A 143 -7.78 -13.53 -6.81
CA ASP A 143 -8.91 -13.73 -5.90
C ASP A 143 -9.60 -12.41 -5.50
N ILE A 144 -9.04 -11.27 -5.93
CA ILE A 144 -9.60 -9.93 -5.66
C ILE A 144 -10.37 -9.46 -6.90
N SER A 145 -11.63 -9.09 -6.69
CA SER A 145 -12.47 -8.54 -7.74
C SER A 145 -12.37 -7.01 -7.82
N GLN A 146 -12.66 -6.46 -9.00
CA GLN A 146 -12.73 -5.00 -9.18
C GLN A 146 -13.81 -4.36 -8.29
N ASP A 147 -14.91 -5.09 -8.00
CA ASP A 147 -15.95 -4.61 -7.11
C ASP A 147 -15.49 -4.47 -5.65
N GLN A 148 -14.62 -5.36 -5.16
CA GLN A 148 -14.02 -5.24 -3.84
C GLN A 148 -13.11 -4.01 -3.76
N LEU A 149 -12.29 -3.76 -4.78
CA LEU A 149 -11.44 -2.56 -4.85
C LEU A 149 -12.28 -1.28 -4.93
N LYS A 150 -13.38 -1.30 -5.69
CA LYS A 150 -14.31 -0.16 -5.76
C LYS A 150 -14.97 0.14 -4.42
N LYS A 151 -15.41 -0.89 -3.67
CA LYS A 151 -15.93 -0.70 -2.31
C LYS A 151 -14.90 -0.04 -1.39
N LEU A 152 -13.65 -0.44 -1.50
CA LEU A 152 -12.56 0.12 -0.71
C LEU A 152 -12.30 1.59 -1.08
N SER A 153 -12.30 1.94 -2.37
CA SER A 153 -12.18 3.32 -2.83
C SER A 153 -13.35 4.20 -2.37
N ASN A 154 -14.59 3.67 -2.38
CA ASN A 154 -15.75 4.40 -1.86
C ASN A 154 -15.64 4.66 -0.35
N LEU A 155 -15.11 3.69 0.42
CA LEU A 155 -14.86 3.86 1.86
C LEU A 155 -13.81 4.95 2.12
N GLU A 156 -12.74 4.99 1.34
CA GLU A 156 -11.72 6.06 1.42
C GLU A 156 -12.35 7.43 1.13
N GLU A 157 -13.12 7.54 0.06
CA GLU A 157 -13.77 8.78 -0.32
C GLU A 157 -14.71 9.29 0.79
N ALA A 158 -15.56 8.43 1.35
CA ALA A 158 -16.44 8.77 2.47
C ALA A 158 -15.65 9.22 3.71
N THR A 159 -14.57 8.51 4.01
CA THR A 159 -13.69 8.85 5.14
C THR A 159 -12.99 10.19 4.92
N ARG A 160 -12.55 10.47 3.70
CA ARG A 160 -11.95 11.75 3.32
C ARG A 160 -12.92 12.89 3.50
N TYR A 161 -14.15 12.77 3.01
CA TYR A 161 -15.20 13.78 3.23
C TYR A 161 -15.43 14.06 4.72
N THR A 162 -15.54 13.01 5.53
CA THR A 162 -15.72 13.16 6.98
C THR A 162 -14.55 13.90 7.62
N LYS A 163 -13.32 13.56 7.25
CA LYS A 163 -12.11 14.22 7.75
C LYS A 163 -12.03 15.69 7.28
N ASP A 164 -12.46 16.00 6.06
CA ASP A 164 -12.53 17.38 5.56
C ASP A 164 -13.50 18.21 6.40
N PHE A 165 -14.70 17.69 6.70
CA PHE A 165 -15.66 18.38 7.58
C PHE A 165 -15.10 18.64 8.98
N VAL A 166 -14.38 17.68 9.57
CA VAL A 166 -13.77 17.85 10.90
C VAL A 166 -12.65 18.89 10.89
N ASN A 167 -11.90 18.97 9.78
CA ASN A 167 -10.74 19.85 9.65
C ASN A 167 -11.10 21.25 9.11
N ASP A 168 -12.31 21.44 8.55
CA ASP A 168 -12.76 22.76 8.08
C ASP A 168 -12.97 23.70 9.28
N PRO A 169 -12.48 24.95 9.20
CA PRO A 169 -12.72 25.94 10.23
C PRO A 169 -14.22 26.23 10.44
N PRO A 170 -14.67 26.47 11.68
CA PRO A 170 -16.10 26.71 11.96
C PRO A 170 -16.74 27.87 11.19
N ASN A 171 -15.95 28.86 10.77
CA ASN A 171 -16.42 30.00 9.96
C ASN A 171 -16.71 29.64 8.49
N THR A 172 -16.28 28.44 8.02
CA THR A 172 -16.58 27.94 6.68
C THR A 172 -17.70 26.90 6.69
N LEU A 173 -18.02 26.34 7.86
CA LEU A 173 -19.11 25.40 8.08
C LEU A 173 -20.37 26.17 8.49
N THR A 174 -21.19 26.55 7.52
CA THR A 174 -22.50 27.13 7.76
C THR A 174 -23.61 26.13 7.48
N ALA A 175 -24.79 26.31 8.09
CA ALA A 175 -25.94 25.43 7.89
C ALA A 175 -26.46 25.40 6.43
N THR A 176 -25.89 26.22 5.55
CA THR A 176 -26.20 26.31 4.12
C THR A 176 -25.13 25.73 3.21
N THR A 177 -24.07 25.18 3.75
CA THR A 177 -23.06 24.41 3.03
C THR A 177 -23.22 22.94 3.29
#